data_66fdf7b39915a3ca4bb97a4fb3766a18
#
_entry.id   66fdf7b39915a3ca4bb97a4fb3766a18
#
_cell.length_a   1.000
_cell.length_b   1.000
_cell.length_c   1.000
_cell.angle_alpha   90.00
_cell.angle_beta   90.00
_cell.angle_gamma   90.00
#
_symmetry.space_group_name_H-M   'P 1'
#
loop_
_entity.id
_entity.type
_entity.pdbx_description
1 polymer ?
#
loop_
_entity_poly.entity_id
_entity_poly.type
_entity_poly.pdbx_seq_one_letter_code
_entity_poly.pdbx_strand_id
1 'polypeptide(L)' 'MEFTEKTKLNDILAEYPYLENVLLQDAKIAALASSPIAKRMMKHATLKDASLFSGVPVLELIRELKRLTGQA' A
#
# COMPACT_ATOMS: atom_id res chain seq x y z
N MET A 1 -0.16 4.04 -14.00
CA MET A 1 -0.92 4.59 -12.84
C MET A 1 -0.12 5.68 -12.18
N GLU A 2 -0.75 6.78 -11.84
CA GLU A 2 -0.10 7.86 -11.09
C GLU A 2 -0.33 7.64 -9.59
N PHE A 3 0.75 7.71 -8.82
CA PHE A 3 0.65 7.53 -7.37
C PHE A 3 0.60 8.89 -6.67
N THR A 4 -0.49 9.13 -5.95
CA THR A 4 -0.66 10.32 -5.12
C THR A 4 -1.05 9.90 -3.70
N GLU A 5 -1.09 10.85 -2.77
CA GLU A 5 -1.56 10.55 -1.41
C GLU A 5 -3.01 10.06 -1.37
N LYS A 6 -3.80 10.38 -2.40
CA LYS A 6 -5.21 10.00 -2.50
C LYS A 6 -5.42 8.68 -3.23
N THR A 7 -4.36 8.09 -3.78
CA THR A 7 -4.46 6.80 -4.49
C THR A 7 -4.84 5.70 -3.50
N LYS A 8 -5.88 4.95 -3.84
CA LYS A 8 -6.34 3.86 -2.98
C LYS A 8 -5.43 2.64 -3.10
N LEU A 9 -5.16 2.01 -1.97
CA LEU A 9 -4.32 0.81 -1.94
C LEU A 9 -4.91 -0.32 -2.77
N ASN A 10 -6.24 -0.50 -2.74
CA ASN A 10 -6.89 -1.54 -3.54
C ASN A 10 -6.72 -1.31 -5.04
N ASP A 11 -6.71 -0.06 -5.49
CA ASP A 11 -6.50 0.27 -6.89
C ASP A 11 -5.07 -0.09 -7.30
N ILE A 12 -4.10 0.15 -6.43
CA ILE A 12 -2.71 -0.21 -6.69
C ILE A 12 -2.56 -1.73 -6.79
N LEU A 13 -3.17 -2.47 -5.88
CA LEU A 13 -3.09 -3.93 -5.87
C LEU A 13 -3.86 -4.56 -7.04
N ALA A 14 -4.92 -3.92 -7.50
CA ALA A 14 -5.64 -4.36 -8.70
C ALA A 14 -4.80 -4.19 -9.97
N GLU A 15 -4.08 -3.07 -10.07
CA GLU A 15 -3.20 -2.78 -11.21
C GLU A 15 -1.92 -3.61 -11.16
N TYR A 16 -1.36 -3.80 -9.97
CA TYR A 16 -0.09 -4.51 -9.76
C TYR A 16 -0.26 -5.64 -8.73
N PRO A 17 -0.91 -6.75 -9.10
CA PRO A 17 -1.22 -7.83 -8.14
C PRO A 17 0.00 -8.41 -7.43
N TYR A 18 1.16 -8.41 -8.07
CA TYR A 18 2.39 -8.94 -7.46
C TYR A 18 2.84 -8.15 -6.22
N LEU A 19 2.39 -6.90 -6.07
CA LEU A 19 2.74 -6.09 -4.90
C LEU A 19 2.16 -6.67 -3.61
N GLU A 20 1.07 -7.41 -3.69
CA GLU A 20 0.50 -8.07 -2.51
C GLU A 20 1.53 -8.98 -1.86
N ASN A 21 2.24 -9.79 -2.65
CA ASN A 21 3.28 -10.67 -2.12
C ASN A 21 4.43 -9.89 -1.50
N VAL A 22 4.81 -8.78 -2.12
CA VAL A 22 5.88 -7.91 -1.58
C VAL A 22 5.47 -7.34 -0.22
N LEU A 23 4.23 -6.86 -0.12
CA LEU A 23 3.72 -6.28 1.12
C LEU A 23 3.57 -7.33 2.23
N LEU A 24 3.16 -8.55 1.89
CA LEU A 24 3.00 -9.63 2.87
C LEU A 24 4.31 -10.14 3.45
N GLN A 25 5.45 -9.77 2.88
CA GLN A 25 6.75 -10.07 3.46
C GLN A 25 7.03 -9.24 4.72
N ASP A 26 6.34 -8.12 4.89
CA ASP A 26 6.42 -7.32 6.11
C ASP A 26 5.50 -7.95 7.18
N ALA A 27 6.07 -8.28 8.34
CA ALA A 27 5.32 -8.95 9.41
C ALA A 27 4.12 -8.13 9.91
N LYS A 28 4.25 -6.80 9.95
CA LYS A 28 3.16 -5.93 10.39
C LYS A 28 2.02 -5.95 9.41
N ILE A 29 2.32 -5.90 8.12
CA ILE A 29 1.31 -5.92 7.06
C ILE A 29 0.65 -7.30 7.00
N ALA A 30 1.43 -8.38 7.15
CA ALA A 30 0.89 -9.73 7.19
C ALA A 30 -0.09 -9.91 8.35
N ALA A 31 0.23 -9.37 9.53
CA ALA A 31 -0.65 -9.42 10.69
C ALA A 31 -1.96 -8.67 10.43
N LEU A 32 -1.90 -7.51 9.76
CA LEU A 32 -3.08 -6.75 9.38
C LEU A 32 -3.93 -7.49 8.36
N ALA A 33 -3.29 -8.15 7.40
CA ALA A 33 -4.00 -8.88 6.35
C ALA A 33 -4.85 -10.03 6.91
N SER A 34 -4.50 -10.55 8.08
CA SER A 34 -5.28 -11.61 8.73
C SER A 34 -6.43 -11.08 9.60
N SER A 35 -6.51 -9.78 9.83
CA SER A 35 -7.56 -9.16 10.65
C SER A 35 -8.76 -8.77 9.79
N PRO A 36 -9.99 -9.22 10.13
CA PRO A 36 -11.20 -8.81 9.39
C PRO A 36 -11.45 -7.31 9.42
N ILE A 37 -11.15 -6.66 10.55
CA ILE A 37 -11.32 -5.22 10.71
C ILE A 37 -10.36 -4.47 9.80
N ALA A 38 -9.09 -4.88 9.78
CA ALA A 38 -8.09 -4.27 8.94
C ALA A 38 -8.41 -4.45 7.46
N LYS A 39 -8.94 -5.61 7.06
CA LYS A 39 -9.38 -5.84 5.67
C LYS A 39 -10.47 -4.86 5.25
N ARG A 40 -11.40 -4.55 6.15
CA ARG A 40 -12.45 -3.56 5.89
C ARG A 40 -11.84 -2.17 5.72
N MET A 41 -10.91 -1.80 6.58
CA MET A 41 -10.26 -0.50 6.53
C MET A 41 -9.44 -0.34 5.25
N MET A 42 -8.78 -1.41 4.80
CA MET A 42 -7.97 -1.38 3.59
C MET A 42 -8.79 -1.15 2.31
N LYS A 43 -10.08 -1.46 2.31
CA LYS A 43 -10.94 -1.21 1.14
C LYS A 43 -11.00 0.26 0.76
N HIS A 44 -10.87 1.14 1.74
CA HIS A 44 -10.96 2.58 1.55
C HIS A 44 -9.64 3.31 1.85
N ALA A 45 -8.61 2.58 2.27
CA ALA A 45 -7.34 3.17 2.62
C ALA A 45 -6.61 3.74 1.40
N THR A 46 -5.97 4.88 1.61
CA THR A 46 -5.15 5.55 0.59
C THR A 46 -3.68 5.47 0.99
N LEU A 47 -2.80 5.98 0.11
CA LEU A 47 -1.37 6.07 0.44
C LEU A 47 -1.13 6.97 1.66
N LYS A 48 -1.95 8.00 1.84
CA LYS A 48 -1.87 8.84 3.03
C LYS A 48 -2.15 8.02 4.30
N ASP A 49 -3.17 7.16 4.25
CA ASP A 49 -3.50 6.29 5.39
C ASP A 49 -2.35 5.31 5.67
N ALA A 50 -1.75 4.75 4.64
CA ALA A 50 -0.61 3.87 4.78
C ALA A 50 0.59 4.60 5.40
N SER A 51 0.81 5.85 5.01
CA SER A 51 1.85 6.70 5.59
C SER A 51 1.61 6.92 7.09
N LEU A 52 0.39 7.27 7.45
CA LEU A 52 0.03 7.51 8.85
C LEU A 52 0.19 6.23 9.70
N PHE A 53 -0.19 5.10 9.14
CA PHE A 53 -0.09 3.82 9.82
C PHE A 53 1.36 3.35 10.01
N SER A 54 2.17 3.47 8.97
CA SER A 54 3.55 2.96 8.97
C SER A 54 4.57 3.93 9.55
N GLY A 55 4.24 5.22 9.63
CA GLY A 55 5.20 6.25 10.01
C GLY A 55 6.18 6.62 8.90
N VAL A 56 6.00 6.06 7.71
CA VAL A 56 6.85 6.37 6.54
C VAL A 56 6.23 7.54 5.78
N PRO A 57 6.99 8.61 5.46
CA PRO A 57 6.45 9.74 4.69
C PRO A 57 5.84 9.30 3.38
N VAL A 58 4.70 9.90 3.00
CA VAL A 58 3.97 9.50 1.80
C VAL A 58 4.82 9.60 0.53
N LEU A 59 5.71 10.60 0.45
CA LEU A 59 6.60 10.73 -0.71
C LEU A 59 7.57 9.57 -0.84
N GLU A 60 8.02 9.01 0.27
CA GLU A 60 8.87 7.81 0.24
C GLU A 60 8.10 6.59 -0.20
N LEU A 61 6.85 6.45 0.24
CA LEU A 61 5.98 5.37 -0.21
C LEU A 61 5.75 5.45 -1.71
N ILE A 62 5.48 6.64 -2.23
CA ILE A 62 5.28 6.86 -3.65
C ILE A 62 6.55 6.52 -4.44
N ARG A 63 7.71 6.96 -3.94
CA ARG A 63 9.00 6.66 -4.59
C ARG A 63 9.25 5.17 -4.66
N GLU A 64 9.01 4.46 -3.56
CA GLU A 64 9.19 3.02 -3.50
C GLU A 64 8.25 2.28 -4.46
N LEU A 65 6.99 2.71 -4.52
CA LEU A 65 6.02 2.13 -5.45
C LEU A 65 6.42 2.35 -6.90
N LYS A 66 6.92 3.54 -7.23
CA LYS A 66 7.42 3.81 -8.58
C LYS A 66 8.59 2.90 -8.93
N ARG A 67 9.48 2.68 -7.98
CA ARG A 67 10.62 1.77 -8.16
C ARG A 67 10.14 0.33 -8.40
N LEU A 68 9.21 -0.15 -7.57
CA LEU A 68 8.71 -1.51 -7.64
C LEU A 68 7.88 -1.78 -8.90
N THR A 69 7.24 -0.75 -9.44
CA THR A 69 6.39 -0.88 -10.63
C THR A 69 7.10 -0.46 -11.93
N GLY A 70 8.37 -0.09 -11.84
CA GLY A 70 9.15 0.31 -13.01
C GLY A 70 8.82 1.69 -13.56
N GLN A 71 8.19 2.56 -12.77
CA GLN A 71 7.82 3.91 -13.18
C GLN A 71 8.85 4.97 -12.78
N ALA A 72 9.94 4.55 -12.19
CA ALA A 72 11.00 5.47 -11.75
C ALA A 72 11.72 6.14 -12.92
#